data_37d7c02dd75437bcbb20074bb47a0114
#
_entry.id   37d7c02dd75437bcbb20074bb47a0114
#
_cell.length_a   1.000
_cell.length_b   1.000
_cell.length_c   1.000
_cell.angle_alpha   90.00
_cell.angle_beta   90.00
_cell.angle_gamma   90.00
#
_symmetry.space_group_name_H-M   'P 1'
#
loop_
_entity.id
_entity.type
_entity.pdbx_description
1 polymer ?
#
loop_
_entity_poly.entity_id
_entity_poly.type
_entity_poly.pdbx_seq_one_letter_code
_entity_poly.pdbx_strand_id
1 'polypeptide(L)'
;MKTLTIKTATEEEFFKQGRKLAKLADQAAAIPEECVISFEDPADVLKLLTTARLALLKSIKEQPGSITALSERLHRDRSAVKRDVAELEKVGIVTVESKVLPGHGRMKEVRAGAQKFRLEAELA
;
A
#
# COMPACT_ATOMS: atom_id res chain seq x y z
N MET A 1 -15.34 -1.27 -5.21
CA MET A 1 -14.34 -0.69 -4.30
C MET A 1 -13.10 -1.55 -4.26
N LYS A 2 -11.95 -0.98 -4.57
CA LYS A 2 -10.69 -1.72 -4.53
C LYS A 2 -10.27 -1.99 -3.08
N THR A 3 -9.99 -3.26 -2.77
CA THR A 3 -9.55 -3.69 -1.45
C THR A 3 -8.15 -4.29 -1.56
N LEU A 4 -7.25 -3.86 -0.70
CA LEU A 4 -5.93 -4.46 -0.56
C LEU A 4 -5.87 -5.23 0.76
N THR A 5 -5.64 -6.54 0.66
CA THR A 5 -5.53 -7.41 1.83
C THR A 5 -4.06 -7.77 2.07
N ILE A 6 -3.58 -7.51 3.26
CA ILE A 6 -2.24 -7.88 3.72
C ILE A 6 -2.42 -8.98 4.74
N LYS A 7 -1.90 -10.17 4.43
CA LYS A 7 -2.09 -11.34 5.30
C LYS A 7 -0.87 -12.24 5.33
N THR A 8 -0.83 -13.12 6.32
CA THR A 8 0.12 -14.21 6.34
C THR A 8 -0.45 -15.36 5.51
N ALA A 9 0.41 -16.04 4.75
CA ALA A 9 0.01 -17.19 3.95
C ALA A 9 1.18 -18.14 3.83
N THR A 10 0.88 -19.45 3.72
CA THR A 10 1.87 -20.45 3.39
C THR A 10 2.30 -20.30 1.93
N GLU A 11 3.47 -20.82 1.59
CA GLU A 11 3.96 -20.83 0.21
C GLU A 11 2.94 -21.45 -0.74
N GLU A 12 2.31 -22.55 -0.33
CA GLU A 12 1.28 -23.24 -1.10
C GLU A 12 0.08 -22.35 -1.39
N GLU A 13 -0.42 -21.65 -0.38
CA GLU A 13 -1.52 -20.70 -0.53
C GLU A 13 -1.17 -19.55 -1.47
N PHE A 14 0.05 -19.06 -1.37
CA PHE A 14 0.56 -18.02 -2.24
C PHE A 14 0.55 -18.43 -3.72
N PHE A 15 1.06 -19.61 -4.04
CA PHE A 15 1.05 -20.13 -5.41
C PHE A 15 -0.37 -20.38 -5.93
N LYS A 16 -1.26 -20.86 -5.08
CA LYS A 16 -2.66 -21.09 -5.44
C LYS A 16 -3.35 -19.78 -5.84
N GLN A 17 -3.10 -18.71 -5.11
CA GLN A 17 -3.62 -17.38 -5.45
C GLN A 17 -3.05 -16.84 -6.76
N GLY A 18 -1.75 -17.01 -6.99
CA GLY A 18 -1.11 -16.59 -8.23
C GLY A 18 -1.70 -17.30 -9.44
N ARG A 19 -1.94 -18.61 -9.33
CA ARG A 19 -2.58 -19.39 -10.41
C ARG A 19 -4.02 -18.92 -10.69
N LYS A 20 -4.77 -18.59 -9.64
CA LYS A 20 -6.13 -18.08 -9.80
C LYS A 20 -6.16 -16.76 -10.54
N LEU A 21 -5.27 -15.83 -10.21
CA LEU A 21 -5.14 -14.55 -10.89
C LEU A 21 -4.72 -14.70 -12.35
N ALA A 22 -3.74 -15.58 -12.63
CA ALA A 22 -3.30 -15.86 -13.98
C ALA A 22 -4.43 -16.44 -14.83
N LYS A 23 -5.21 -17.35 -14.27
CA LYS A 23 -6.36 -17.95 -14.94
C LYS A 23 -7.44 -16.91 -15.29
N LEU A 24 -7.73 -15.99 -14.38
CA LEU A 24 -8.67 -14.89 -14.63
C LEU A 24 -8.18 -13.98 -15.74
N ALA A 25 -6.88 -13.66 -15.76
CA ALA A 25 -6.27 -12.85 -16.81
C ALA A 25 -6.34 -13.54 -18.17
N ASP A 26 -6.05 -14.85 -18.24
CA ASP A 26 -6.11 -15.65 -19.46
C ASP A 26 -7.52 -15.73 -20.04
N GLN A 27 -8.53 -15.70 -19.19
CA GLN A 27 -9.93 -15.72 -19.60
C GLN A 27 -10.48 -14.34 -19.98
N ALA A 28 -9.62 -13.32 -20.00
CA ALA A 28 -10.02 -11.92 -20.22
C ALA A 28 -11.12 -11.47 -19.25
N ALA A 29 -11.21 -12.10 -18.09
CA ALA A 29 -12.13 -11.68 -17.04
C ALA A 29 -11.65 -10.38 -16.41
N ALA A 30 -12.58 -9.61 -15.84
CA ALA A 30 -12.23 -8.40 -15.11
C ALA A 30 -11.26 -8.73 -13.98
N ILE A 31 -10.18 -7.92 -13.82
CA ILE A 31 -9.25 -8.07 -12.72
C ILE A 31 -10.02 -7.83 -11.41
N PRO A 32 -9.94 -8.75 -10.43
CA PRO A 32 -10.63 -8.54 -9.16
C PRO A 32 -10.24 -7.23 -8.52
N GLU A 33 -11.20 -6.52 -7.95
CA GLU A 33 -10.94 -5.30 -7.19
C GLU A 33 -10.20 -5.57 -5.88
N GLU A 34 -9.93 -6.83 -5.56
CA GLU A 34 -9.21 -7.25 -4.38
C GLU A 34 -7.79 -7.67 -4.75
N CYS A 35 -6.80 -7.00 -4.16
CA CYS A 35 -5.39 -7.37 -4.23
C CYS A 35 -4.96 -7.94 -2.89
N VAL A 36 -4.09 -8.96 -2.91
CA VAL A 36 -3.59 -9.60 -1.70
C VAL A 36 -2.07 -9.53 -1.66
N ILE A 37 -1.52 -9.05 -0.54
CA ILE A 37 -0.10 -9.10 -0.24
C ILE A 37 0.08 -10.11 0.87
N SER A 38 0.86 -11.16 0.62
CA SER A 38 1.06 -12.27 1.56
C SER A 38 2.48 -12.26 2.12
N PHE A 39 2.60 -12.55 3.41
CA PHE A 39 3.87 -12.72 4.12
C PHE A 39 3.87 -14.09 4.79
N GLU A 40 5.01 -14.80 4.75
CA GLU A 40 5.14 -16.08 5.44
C GLU A 40 5.22 -15.91 6.96
N ASP A 41 5.86 -14.85 7.41
CA ASP A 41 6.09 -14.57 8.82
C ASP A 41 5.24 -13.40 9.29
N PRO A 42 4.36 -13.59 10.31
CA PRO A 42 3.59 -12.48 10.89
C PRO A 42 4.46 -11.32 11.37
N ALA A 43 5.70 -11.58 11.80
CA ALA A 43 6.62 -10.53 12.20
C ALA A 43 6.94 -9.55 11.08
N ASP A 44 6.98 -10.02 9.83
CA ASP A 44 7.24 -9.15 8.68
C ASP A 44 6.08 -8.18 8.43
N VAL A 45 4.85 -8.62 8.66
CA VAL A 45 3.67 -7.73 8.59
C VAL A 45 3.78 -6.62 9.63
N LEU A 46 4.18 -6.96 10.86
CA LEU A 46 4.34 -5.98 11.93
C LEU A 46 5.49 -5.02 11.67
N LYS A 47 6.57 -5.48 11.03
CA LYS A 47 7.71 -4.62 10.65
C LYS A 47 7.32 -3.62 9.57
N LEU A 48 6.48 -4.05 8.62
CA LEU A 48 6.01 -3.18 7.55
C LEU A 48 4.99 -2.17 8.07
N LEU A 49 4.01 -2.63 8.84
CA LEU A 49 2.86 -1.83 9.28
C LEU A 49 3.00 -1.42 10.74
N THR A 50 3.93 -0.51 10.99
CA THR A 50 4.08 0.11 12.31
C THR A 50 2.92 1.07 12.58
N THR A 51 2.72 1.44 13.84
CA THR A 51 1.71 2.42 14.23
C THR A 51 1.88 3.73 13.45
N ALA A 52 3.13 4.19 13.28
CA ALA A 52 3.44 5.41 12.54
C ALA A 52 3.05 5.28 11.06
N ARG A 53 3.30 4.14 10.44
CA ARG A 53 2.94 3.90 9.03
C ARG A 53 1.43 3.74 8.85
N LEU A 54 0.73 3.17 9.81
CA LEU A 54 -0.73 3.11 9.77
C LEU A 54 -1.36 4.49 9.86
N ALA A 55 -0.85 5.36 10.72
CA ALA A 55 -1.29 6.75 10.82
C ALA A 55 -1.02 7.51 9.51
N LEU A 56 0.14 7.28 8.91
CA LEU A 56 0.50 7.85 7.61
C LEU A 56 -0.47 7.39 6.51
N LEU A 57 -0.73 6.09 6.44
CA LEU A 57 -1.66 5.54 5.44
C LEU A 57 -3.07 6.10 5.62
N LYS A 58 -3.54 6.23 6.84
CA LYS A 58 -4.84 6.82 7.13
C LYS A 58 -4.91 8.28 6.64
N SER A 59 -3.86 9.05 6.87
CA SER A 59 -3.79 10.43 6.39
C SER A 59 -3.81 10.51 4.86
N ILE A 60 -3.06 9.63 4.19
CA ILE A 60 -3.03 9.55 2.73
C ILE A 60 -4.41 9.19 2.16
N LYS A 61 -5.11 8.27 2.79
CA LYS A 61 -6.47 7.90 2.38
C LYS A 61 -7.45 9.05 2.51
N GLU A 62 -7.35 9.82 3.59
CA GLU A 62 -8.22 10.98 3.79
C GLU A 62 -7.95 12.05 2.74
N GLN A 63 -6.69 12.31 2.46
CA GLN A 63 -6.29 13.30 1.46
C GLN A 63 -4.92 12.98 0.90
N PRO A 64 -4.81 12.59 -0.37
CA PRO A 64 -3.51 12.43 -1.03
C PRO A 64 -2.73 13.75 -0.98
N GLY A 65 -1.42 13.67 -0.98
CA GLY A 65 -0.59 14.86 -0.92
C GLY A 65 0.89 14.58 -1.10
N SER A 66 1.67 15.64 -1.09
CA SER A 66 3.13 15.56 -1.14
C SER A 66 3.70 15.08 0.19
N ILE A 67 4.96 14.62 0.16
CA ILE A 67 5.67 14.25 1.39
C ILE A 67 5.72 15.43 2.37
N THR A 68 5.93 16.65 1.87
CA THR A 68 5.93 17.86 2.68
C THR A 68 4.58 18.08 3.36
N ALA A 69 3.48 17.99 2.61
CA ALA A 69 2.14 18.14 3.16
C ALA A 69 1.83 17.08 4.22
N LEU A 70 2.23 15.82 3.96
CA LEU A 70 2.02 14.72 4.90
C LEU A 70 2.84 14.90 6.18
N SER A 71 4.09 15.35 6.06
CA SER A 71 4.94 15.61 7.22
C SER A 71 4.36 16.72 8.10
N GLU A 72 3.84 17.78 7.51
CA GLU A 72 3.19 18.87 8.23
C GLU A 72 1.93 18.40 8.96
N ARG A 73 1.07 17.62 8.27
CA ARG A 73 -0.16 17.10 8.87
C ARG A 73 0.10 16.17 10.06
N LEU A 74 1.15 15.37 9.98
CA LEU A 74 1.48 14.37 10.99
C LEU A 74 2.46 14.89 12.04
N HIS A 75 2.98 16.10 11.88
CA HIS A 75 4.02 16.68 12.74
C HIS A 75 5.22 15.74 12.86
N ARG A 76 5.66 15.19 11.71
CA ARG A 76 6.78 14.27 11.62
C ARG A 76 7.86 14.83 10.71
N ASP A 77 9.09 14.41 10.96
CA ASP A 77 10.22 14.76 10.10
C ASP A 77 10.00 14.27 8.68
N ARG A 78 10.30 15.14 7.72
CA ARG A 78 10.12 14.85 6.29
C ARG A 78 10.91 13.62 5.84
N SER A 79 12.14 13.45 6.33
CA SER A 79 12.97 12.28 6.00
C SER A 79 12.34 10.97 6.47
N ALA A 80 11.74 10.98 7.67
CA ALA A 80 11.06 9.81 8.21
C ALA A 80 9.82 9.46 7.39
N VAL A 81 9.02 10.45 7.00
CA VAL A 81 7.85 10.26 6.16
C VAL A 81 8.25 9.73 4.78
N LYS A 82 9.29 10.30 4.19
CA LYS A 82 9.82 9.85 2.89
C LYS A 82 10.23 8.39 2.93
N ARG A 83 10.92 7.97 3.97
CA ARG A 83 11.35 6.58 4.15
C ARG A 83 10.14 5.64 4.28
N ASP A 84 9.16 6.02 5.10
CA ASP A 84 7.95 5.21 5.29
C ASP A 84 7.15 5.09 3.99
N VAL A 85 7.00 6.18 3.24
CA VAL A 85 6.35 6.16 1.93
C VAL A 85 7.07 5.21 0.98
N ALA A 86 8.40 5.25 0.94
CA ALA A 86 9.18 4.36 0.07
C ALA A 86 8.95 2.88 0.41
N GLU A 87 8.91 2.54 1.70
CA GLU A 87 8.66 1.16 2.14
C GLU A 87 7.23 0.70 1.78
N LEU A 88 6.24 1.56 1.93
CA LEU A 88 4.86 1.25 1.56
C LEU A 88 4.67 1.16 0.04
N GLU A 89 5.40 1.97 -0.71
CA GLU A 89 5.37 1.93 -2.18
C GLU A 89 5.93 0.63 -2.74
N LYS A 90 7.00 0.10 -2.15
CA LYS A 90 7.63 -1.15 -2.59
C LYS A 90 6.64 -2.32 -2.64
N VAL A 91 5.69 -2.35 -1.73
CA VAL A 91 4.71 -3.44 -1.64
C VAL A 91 3.34 -3.07 -2.25
N GLY A 92 3.21 -1.88 -2.82
CA GLY A 92 1.99 -1.47 -3.50
C GLY A 92 0.89 -0.92 -2.60
N ILE A 93 1.17 -0.68 -1.32
CA ILE A 93 0.18 -0.09 -0.40
C ILE A 93 -0.11 1.37 -0.76
N VAL A 94 0.90 2.09 -1.22
CA VAL A 94 0.75 3.44 -1.74
C VAL A 94 1.36 3.54 -3.13
N THR A 95 0.93 4.54 -3.89
CA THR A 95 1.50 4.88 -5.18
C THR A 95 1.97 6.34 -5.12
N VAL A 96 2.99 6.66 -5.93
CA VAL A 96 3.52 8.01 -6.02
C VAL A 96 3.40 8.45 -7.47
N GLU A 97 2.67 9.53 -7.70
CA GLU A 97 2.44 10.07 -9.03
C GLU A 97 3.05 11.47 -9.17
N SER A 98 3.68 11.73 -10.31
CA SER A 98 4.15 13.07 -10.62
C SER A 98 3.01 13.88 -11.22
N LYS A 99 2.77 15.07 -10.67
CA LYS A 99 1.80 16.03 -11.18
C LYS A 99 2.49 17.32 -11.58
N VAL A 100 2.05 17.90 -12.69
CA VAL A 100 2.52 19.21 -13.11
C VAL A 100 1.59 20.26 -12.49
N LEU A 101 2.17 21.18 -11.71
CA LEU A 101 1.45 22.31 -11.15
C LEU A 101 1.72 23.54 -12.02
N PRO A 102 0.70 24.20 -12.57
CA PRO A 102 0.91 25.41 -13.36
C PRO A 102 1.69 26.46 -12.55
N GLY A 103 2.82 26.91 -13.06
CA GLY A 103 3.67 27.92 -12.41
C GLY A 103 4.57 27.42 -11.29
N HIS A 104 4.49 26.15 -10.89
CA HIS A 104 5.25 25.62 -9.75
C HIS A 104 6.09 24.36 -10.05
N GLY A 105 6.18 23.96 -11.33
CA GLY A 105 6.93 22.77 -11.73
C GLY A 105 6.19 21.48 -11.40
N ARG A 106 6.95 20.43 -11.05
CA ARG A 106 6.39 19.11 -10.77
C ARG A 106 6.31 18.83 -9.28
N MET A 107 5.21 18.22 -8.88
CA MET A 107 4.99 17.74 -7.53
C MET A 107 4.79 16.22 -7.56
N LYS A 108 5.33 15.52 -6.58
CA LYS A 108 5.03 14.11 -6.39
C LYS A 108 3.90 13.99 -5.36
N GLU A 109 2.82 13.35 -5.77
CA GLU A 109 1.68 13.13 -4.91
C GLU A 109 1.62 11.67 -4.47
N VAL A 110 1.50 11.45 -3.17
CA VAL A 110 1.36 10.11 -2.58
C VAL A 110 -0.12 9.80 -2.45
N ARG A 111 -0.54 8.66 -2.99
CA ARG A 111 -1.92 8.18 -2.96
C ARG A 111 -2.00 6.78 -2.37
N ALA A 112 -3.13 6.47 -1.75
CA ALA A 112 -3.40 5.11 -1.30
C ALA A 112 -3.56 4.18 -2.51
N GLY A 113 -3.00 2.98 -2.43
CA GLY A 113 -3.08 1.97 -3.49
C GLY A 113 -4.45 1.31 -3.60
N ALA A 114 -5.32 1.50 -2.61
CA ALA A 114 -6.66 0.95 -2.58
C ALA A 114 -7.59 1.83 -1.76
N GLN A 115 -8.88 1.64 -1.89
CA GLN A 115 -9.89 2.37 -1.11
C GLN A 115 -10.10 1.73 0.26
N LYS A 116 -9.88 0.44 0.37
CA LYS A 116 -10.02 -0.31 1.61
C LYS A 116 -8.81 -1.21 1.83
N PHE A 117 -8.31 -1.26 3.05
CA PHE A 117 -7.21 -2.14 3.45
C PHE A 117 -7.70 -3.12 4.50
N ARG A 118 -7.41 -4.39 4.28
CA ARG A 118 -7.69 -5.46 5.24
C ARG A 118 -6.38 -6.05 5.70
N LEU A 119 -6.20 -6.14 7.01
CA LEU A 119 -4.99 -6.70 7.62
C LEU A 119 -5.37 -7.99 8.34
N GLU A 120 -4.71 -9.08 7.98
CA GLU A 120 -4.93 -10.38 8.60
C GLU A 120 -3.59 -11.00 8.98
N ALA A 121 -3.50 -11.55 10.19
CA ALA A 121 -2.34 -12.31 10.63
C ALA A 121 -2.82 -13.53 11.38
N GLU A 122 -2.29 -14.69 11.02
CA GLU A 122 -2.59 -15.95 11.70
C GLU A 122 -1.35 -16.47 12.40
N LEU A 123 -1.54 -16.90 13.64
CA LEU A 123 -0.52 -17.64 14.38
C LEU A 123 -1.02 -19.07 14.55
N ALA A 124 -0.24 -19.99 14.04
CA ALA A 124 -0.56 -21.41 14.14
C ALA A 124 -0.35 -21.93 15.57
#